data_493269f5da067163632c4742b64ff7c3
#
_entry.id   493269f5da067163632c4742b64ff7c3
#
_cell.length_a   1.000
_cell.length_b   1.000
_cell.length_c   1.000
_cell.angle_alpha   90.00
_cell.angle_beta   90.00
_cell.angle_gamma   90.00
#
_symmetry.space_group_name_H-M   'P 1'
#
loop_
_entity.id
_entity.type
_entity.pdbx_description
1 polymer ?
#
loop_
_entity_poly.entity_id
_entity_poly.type
_entity_poly.pdbx_seq_one_letter_code
_entity_poly.pdbx_strand_id
1 'polypeptide(L)'
;MLIVTQVAPYTDGPAGVHGTLTQATTALSELADLAGLSPTSVPDVRNVSPKQLGAARVLALFTIGETPWSDDQKAAVHDAWRAGGLRVLGVHSASDASHTWPEYGSMLGARFDGHPWTQDFAIDVVDRQHPAVEHLGEQWDWHDEVYLFRELRPDAKVLLRLSDDQVDLSVPGGRVPECGFPLAWCIDDGGARSFYTALGHFHLAWELPVYLRHLDGGLAWLLQNA
;
A
#
# COMPACT_ATOMS: atom_id res chain seq x y z
N MET A 1 -14.38 -2.61 7.15
CA MET A 1 -13.22 -2.44 6.26
C MET A 1 -13.49 -3.16 4.96
N LEU A 2 -13.31 -2.50 3.83
CA LEU A 2 -13.33 -3.16 2.52
C LEU A 2 -11.90 -3.56 2.14
N ILE A 3 -11.72 -4.79 1.67
CA ILE A 3 -10.40 -5.35 1.30
C ILE A 3 -10.47 -5.74 -0.16
N VAL A 4 -9.85 -4.94 -1.02
CA VAL A 4 -9.80 -5.17 -2.48
C VAL A 4 -8.49 -5.86 -2.81
N THR A 5 -8.59 -7.12 -3.25
CA THR A 5 -7.47 -7.94 -3.70
C THR A 5 -7.74 -8.38 -5.14
N GLN A 6 -7.38 -7.53 -6.10
CA GLN A 6 -7.74 -7.75 -7.50
C GLN A 6 -6.55 -7.60 -8.43
N VAL A 7 -6.38 -8.59 -9.30
CA VAL A 7 -5.50 -8.53 -10.47
C VAL A 7 -6.33 -8.13 -11.68
N ALA A 8 -5.89 -7.09 -12.39
CA ALA A 8 -6.49 -6.62 -13.62
C ALA A 8 -5.44 -6.53 -14.74
N PRO A 9 -5.82 -6.61 -16.02
CA PRO A 9 -4.92 -6.33 -17.12
C PRO A 9 -4.41 -4.89 -17.07
N TYR A 10 -3.19 -4.65 -17.54
CA TYR A 10 -2.74 -3.29 -17.87
C TYR A 10 -3.42 -2.80 -19.15
N THR A 11 -3.45 -1.49 -19.34
CA THR A 11 -4.02 -0.88 -20.57
C THR A 11 -3.41 -1.46 -21.85
N ASP A 12 -2.10 -1.70 -21.83
CA ASP A 12 -1.32 -2.13 -23.00
C ASP A 12 -0.68 -3.53 -22.82
N GLY A 13 -1.21 -4.37 -21.91
CA GLY A 13 -0.58 -5.65 -21.60
C GLY A 13 -1.42 -6.65 -20.83
N PRO A 14 -0.86 -7.85 -20.61
CA PRO A 14 -1.52 -8.86 -19.79
C PRO A 14 -1.66 -8.42 -18.35
N ALA A 15 -2.48 -9.12 -17.58
CA ALA A 15 -2.55 -8.93 -16.13
C ALA A 15 -1.21 -9.28 -15.46
N GLY A 16 -0.83 -8.53 -14.44
CA GLY A 16 0.24 -8.92 -13.53
C GLY A 16 -0.10 -10.23 -12.80
N VAL A 17 0.88 -10.83 -12.15
CA VAL A 17 0.67 -12.07 -11.38
C VAL A 17 1.09 -11.82 -9.93
N HIS A 18 0.13 -11.97 -9.01
CA HIS A 18 0.40 -12.01 -7.57
C HIS A 18 -0.20 -13.27 -6.96
N GLY A 19 0.68 -14.17 -6.50
CA GLY A 19 0.29 -15.45 -5.88
C GLY A 19 -0.19 -15.32 -4.42
N THR A 20 -0.09 -14.14 -3.81
CA THR A 20 -0.29 -13.92 -2.36
C THR A 20 -1.63 -13.28 -1.98
N LEU A 21 -2.54 -13.06 -2.94
CA LEU A 21 -3.81 -12.35 -2.68
C LEU A 21 -4.68 -13.03 -1.63
N THR A 22 -4.69 -14.37 -1.60
CA THR A 22 -5.48 -15.13 -0.60
C THR A 22 -4.94 -14.92 0.80
N GLN A 23 -3.61 -15.04 0.98
CA GLN A 23 -2.94 -14.83 2.27
C GLN A 23 -3.14 -13.38 2.74
N ALA A 24 -2.97 -12.42 1.84
CA ALA A 24 -3.22 -11.01 2.10
C ALA A 24 -4.66 -10.75 2.56
N THR A 25 -5.65 -11.33 1.86
CA THR A 25 -7.07 -11.18 2.23
C THR A 25 -7.33 -11.75 3.61
N THR A 26 -6.78 -12.92 3.93
CA THR A 26 -6.94 -13.56 5.24
C THR A 26 -6.32 -12.69 6.33
N ALA A 27 -5.05 -12.34 6.20
CA ALA A 27 -4.34 -11.54 7.21
C ALA A 27 -4.98 -10.16 7.41
N LEU A 28 -5.35 -9.45 6.34
CA LEU A 28 -6.02 -8.15 6.45
C LEU A 28 -7.41 -8.27 7.07
N SER A 29 -8.12 -9.41 6.88
CA SER A 29 -9.40 -9.65 7.54
C SER A 29 -9.22 -9.87 9.04
N GLU A 30 -8.24 -10.66 9.44
CA GLU A 30 -7.90 -10.89 10.85
C GLU A 30 -7.50 -9.58 11.56
N LEU A 31 -6.65 -8.77 10.92
CA LEU A 31 -6.27 -7.45 11.45
C LEU A 31 -7.48 -6.51 11.58
N ALA A 32 -8.40 -6.54 10.61
CA ALA A 32 -9.63 -5.76 10.67
C ALA A 32 -10.50 -6.17 11.86
N ASP A 33 -10.69 -7.48 12.08
CA ASP A 33 -11.47 -8.02 13.21
C ASP A 33 -10.84 -7.62 14.55
N LEU A 34 -9.50 -7.73 14.68
CA LEU A 34 -8.76 -7.29 15.87
C LEU A 34 -8.91 -5.80 16.15
N ALA A 35 -8.98 -4.99 15.08
CA ALA A 35 -9.23 -3.53 15.16
C ALA A 35 -10.70 -3.16 15.38
N GLY A 36 -11.62 -4.14 15.58
CA GLY A 36 -13.05 -3.92 15.76
C GLY A 36 -13.77 -3.45 14.50
N LEU A 37 -13.22 -3.74 13.33
CA LEU A 37 -13.84 -3.50 12.03
C LEU A 37 -14.47 -4.80 11.51
N SER A 38 -15.57 -4.68 10.75
CA SER A 38 -16.13 -5.82 10.03
C SER A 38 -15.49 -5.90 8.63
N PRO A 39 -14.62 -6.90 8.34
CA PRO A 39 -14.00 -7.04 7.04
C PRO A 39 -14.99 -7.51 5.98
N THR A 40 -14.81 -7.02 4.76
CA THR A 40 -15.52 -7.49 3.57
C THR A 40 -14.52 -7.63 2.44
N SER A 41 -14.27 -8.85 1.99
CA SER A 41 -13.42 -9.13 0.83
C SER A 41 -14.12 -8.73 -0.46
N VAL A 42 -13.40 -8.01 -1.31
CA VAL A 42 -13.85 -7.51 -2.62
C VAL A 42 -12.85 -7.99 -3.68
N PRO A 43 -12.99 -9.20 -4.19
CA PRO A 43 -12.09 -9.73 -5.23
C PRO A 43 -12.35 -9.10 -6.61
N ASP A 44 -13.45 -8.41 -6.77
CA ASP A 44 -13.80 -7.67 -7.99
C ASP A 44 -14.56 -6.39 -7.61
N VAL A 45 -13.97 -5.24 -7.93
CA VAL A 45 -14.53 -3.92 -7.58
C VAL A 45 -15.89 -3.65 -8.23
N ARG A 46 -16.24 -4.35 -9.33
CA ARG A 46 -17.56 -4.24 -9.95
C ARG A 46 -18.69 -4.73 -9.04
N ASN A 47 -18.37 -5.50 -8.00
CA ASN A 47 -19.33 -6.06 -7.04
C ASN A 47 -19.54 -5.19 -5.80
N VAL A 48 -18.91 -4.02 -5.71
CA VAL A 48 -19.10 -3.08 -4.61
C VAL A 48 -19.73 -1.77 -5.10
N SER A 49 -20.80 -1.35 -4.45
CA SER A 49 -21.49 -0.11 -4.84
C SER A 49 -20.75 1.14 -4.36
N PRO A 50 -20.92 2.30 -5.04
CA PRO A 50 -20.40 3.58 -4.58
C PRO A 50 -20.83 3.92 -3.13
N LYS A 51 -22.06 3.56 -2.75
CA LYS A 51 -22.58 3.76 -1.40
C LYS A 51 -21.80 2.95 -0.35
N GLN A 52 -21.43 1.70 -0.65
CA GLN A 52 -20.63 0.87 0.26
C GLN A 52 -19.21 1.43 0.39
N LEU A 53 -18.61 1.90 -0.71
CA LEU A 53 -17.31 2.56 -0.72
C LEU A 53 -17.31 3.81 0.13
N GLY A 54 -18.26 4.72 -0.08
CA GLY A 54 -18.37 5.97 0.67
C GLY A 54 -18.71 5.78 2.16
N ALA A 55 -19.30 4.64 2.54
CA ALA A 55 -19.62 4.32 3.92
C ALA A 55 -18.52 3.51 4.64
N ALA A 56 -17.49 3.07 3.94
CA ALA A 56 -16.39 2.30 4.54
C ALA A 56 -15.48 3.21 5.38
N ARG A 57 -15.04 2.72 6.53
CA ARG A 57 -14.03 3.43 7.34
C ARG A 57 -12.61 3.25 6.80
N VAL A 58 -12.32 2.08 6.25
CA VAL A 58 -11.01 1.75 5.68
C VAL A 58 -11.22 1.00 4.37
N LEU A 59 -10.47 1.41 3.34
CA LEU A 59 -10.28 0.72 2.07
C LEU A 59 -8.85 0.20 2.01
N ALA A 60 -8.68 -1.11 2.14
CA ALA A 60 -7.40 -1.77 1.93
C ALA A 60 -7.28 -2.21 0.46
N LEU A 61 -6.16 -1.92 -0.13
CA LEU A 61 -5.85 -2.15 -1.53
C LEU A 61 -4.60 -3.01 -1.66
N PHE A 62 -4.76 -4.18 -2.25
CA PHE A 62 -3.68 -5.00 -2.78
C PHE A 62 -4.08 -5.38 -4.20
N THR A 63 -3.88 -4.45 -5.11
CA THR A 63 -4.35 -4.50 -6.49
C THR A 63 -3.19 -4.33 -7.45
N ILE A 64 -3.36 -4.78 -8.70
CA ILE A 64 -2.40 -4.56 -9.78
C ILE A 64 -3.13 -4.36 -11.11
N GLY A 65 -2.58 -3.52 -11.99
CA GLY A 65 -3.12 -3.24 -13.32
C GLY A 65 -4.33 -2.29 -13.30
N GLU A 66 -5.05 -2.19 -14.40
CA GLU A 66 -6.19 -1.28 -14.54
C GLU A 66 -7.45 -1.89 -13.89
N THR A 67 -7.57 -1.69 -12.59
CA THR A 67 -8.75 -2.12 -11.83
C THR A 67 -10.00 -1.41 -12.37
N PRO A 68 -11.09 -2.14 -12.70
CA PRO A 68 -12.21 -1.60 -13.46
C PRO A 68 -13.20 -0.78 -12.59
N TRP A 69 -12.70 0.27 -11.94
CA TRP A 69 -13.51 1.22 -11.18
C TRP A 69 -14.44 2.02 -12.11
N SER A 70 -15.72 2.10 -11.80
CA SER A 70 -16.61 3.07 -12.45
C SER A 70 -16.31 4.50 -11.95
N ASP A 71 -16.71 5.50 -12.73
CA ASP A 71 -16.50 6.91 -12.35
C ASP A 71 -17.26 7.26 -11.06
N ASP A 72 -18.45 6.69 -10.83
CA ASP A 72 -19.18 6.87 -9.57
C ASP A 72 -18.44 6.23 -8.37
N GLN A 73 -17.77 5.10 -8.56
CA GLN A 73 -16.96 4.49 -7.51
C GLN A 73 -15.71 5.33 -7.22
N LYS A 74 -15.03 5.82 -8.27
CA LYS A 74 -13.86 6.71 -8.13
C LYS A 74 -14.23 7.97 -7.35
N ALA A 75 -15.34 8.62 -7.73
CA ALA A 75 -15.84 9.79 -7.02
C ALA A 75 -16.17 9.47 -5.56
N ALA A 76 -16.92 8.39 -5.30
CA ALA A 76 -17.29 8.01 -3.92
C ALA A 76 -16.07 7.74 -3.02
N VAL A 77 -15.05 7.07 -3.54
CA VAL A 77 -13.79 6.81 -2.80
C VAL A 77 -13.04 8.11 -2.54
N HIS A 78 -12.81 8.91 -3.59
CA HIS A 78 -12.05 10.14 -3.48
C HIS A 78 -12.72 11.16 -2.55
N ASP A 79 -14.03 11.39 -2.69
CA ASP A 79 -14.78 12.33 -1.87
C ASP A 79 -14.81 11.89 -0.40
N ALA A 80 -15.05 10.60 -0.13
CA ALA A 80 -15.04 10.07 1.23
C ALA A 80 -13.65 10.14 1.88
N TRP A 81 -12.57 9.88 1.11
CA TRP A 81 -11.20 10.04 1.57
C TRP A 81 -10.87 11.51 1.86
N ARG A 82 -11.18 12.44 0.94
CA ARG A 82 -10.95 13.89 1.13
C ARG A 82 -11.72 14.44 2.32
N ALA A 83 -12.93 13.97 2.55
CA ALA A 83 -13.73 14.33 3.72
C ALA A 83 -13.23 13.72 5.04
N GLY A 84 -12.20 12.86 5.00
CA GLY A 84 -11.68 12.20 6.18
C GLY A 84 -12.59 11.07 6.73
N GLY A 85 -13.63 10.68 6.02
CA GLY A 85 -14.51 9.57 6.38
C GLY A 85 -13.93 8.19 6.03
N LEU A 86 -13.23 8.10 4.91
CA LEU A 86 -12.54 6.90 4.42
C LEU A 86 -11.04 7.04 4.65
N ARG A 87 -10.40 5.98 5.11
CA ARG A 87 -8.94 5.83 5.23
C ARG A 87 -8.44 4.84 4.18
N VAL A 88 -7.24 5.03 3.66
CA VAL A 88 -6.67 4.14 2.62
C VAL A 88 -5.44 3.41 3.18
N LEU A 89 -5.46 2.09 3.07
CA LEU A 89 -4.33 1.20 3.34
C LEU A 89 -3.86 0.60 2.02
N GLY A 90 -2.74 1.07 1.48
CA GLY A 90 -2.12 0.52 0.27
C GLY A 90 -1.03 -0.50 0.62
N VAL A 91 -1.04 -1.65 -0.05
CA VAL A 91 -0.04 -2.68 0.16
C VAL A 91 0.55 -3.10 -1.17
N HIS A 92 1.88 -3.13 -1.21
CA HIS A 92 2.70 -3.67 -2.29
C HIS A 92 2.27 -3.15 -3.67
N SER A 93 1.76 -4.02 -4.54
CA SER A 93 1.35 -3.69 -5.91
C SER A 93 0.18 -2.70 -6.01
N ALA A 94 -0.41 -2.28 -4.90
CA ALA A 94 -1.44 -1.23 -4.95
C ALA A 94 -0.95 0.04 -5.66
N SER A 95 0.33 0.38 -5.59
CA SER A 95 0.92 1.53 -6.29
C SER A 95 1.08 1.31 -7.80
N ASP A 96 1.00 0.05 -8.26
CA ASP A 96 1.04 -0.36 -9.68
C ASP A 96 -0.37 -0.69 -10.22
N ALA A 97 -1.35 0.07 -9.77
CA ALA A 97 -2.73 -0.12 -10.20
C ALA A 97 -3.40 1.20 -10.57
N SER A 98 -4.47 1.09 -11.37
CA SER A 98 -5.37 2.20 -11.71
C SER A 98 -4.62 3.43 -12.24
N HIS A 99 -3.70 3.21 -13.19
CA HIS A 99 -2.86 4.28 -13.77
C HIS A 99 -3.68 5.34 -14.49
N THR A 100 -4.86 4.97 -15.03
CA THR A 100 -5.79 5.90 -15.69
C THR A 100 -6.62 6.73 -14.72
N TRP A 101 -6.44 6.54 -13.40
CA TRP A 101 -7.09 7.33 -12.35
C TRP A 101 -6.06 8.17 -11.59
N PRO A 102 -5.88 9.49 -11.95
CA PRO A 102 -4.83 10.33 -11.37
C PRO A 102 -4.90 10.45 -9.85
N GLU A 103 -6.10 10.60 -9.28
CA GLU A 103 -6.32 10.75 -7.84
C GLU A 103 -5.93 9.50 -7.05
N TYR A 104 -5.95 8.32 -7.68
CA TYR A 104 -5.56 7.06 -7.04
C TYR A 104 -4.09 7.09 -6.57
N GLY A 105 -3.15 7.49 -7.45
CA GLY A 105 -1.75 7.64 -7.06
C GLY A 105 -1.55 8.72 -5.99
N SER A 106 -2.33 9.81 -6.07
CA SER A 106 -2.31 10.88 -5.07
C SER A 106 -2.79 10.40 -3.69
N MET A 107 -3.82 9.54 -3.64
CA MET A 107 -4.29 8.91 -2.39
C MET A 107 -3.25 7.97 -1.79
N LEU A 108 -2.57 7.16 -2.62
CA LEU A 108 -1.50 6.26 -2.16
C LEU A 108 -0.21 6.99 -1.80
N GLY A 109 0.02 8.16 -2.39
CA GLY A 109 1.19 9.00 -2.12
C GLY A 109 2.31 8.89 -3.14
N ALA A 110 2.32 7.87 -3.98
CA ALA A 110 3.28 7.69 -5.07
C ALA A 110 2.72 6.73 -6.13
N ARG A 111 3.44 6.62 -7.25
CA ARG A 111 3.20 5.63 -8.28
C ARG A 111 4.41 4.73 -8.45
N PHE A 112 4.16 3.46 -8.63
CA PHE A 112 5.17 2.47 -8.99
C PHE A 112 5.87 2.83 -10.31
N ASP A 113 7.18 2.58 -10.36
CA ASP A 113 8.05 2.90 -11.51
C ASP A 113 9.07 1.79 -11.83
N GLY A 114 8.79 0.58 -11.38
CA GLY A 114 9.59 -0.62 -11.60
C GLY A 114 10.17 -1.24 -10.33
N HIS A 115 10.73 -2.45 -10.48
CA HIS A 115 11.43 -3.19 -9.40
C HIS A 115 12.59 -4.00 -9.99
N PRO A 116 13.75 -3.35 -10.30
CA PRO A 116 14.89 -4.04 -10.93
C PRO A 116 15.51 -5.13 -10.05
N TRP A 117 15.25 -5.11 -8.75
CA TRP A 117 15.87 -6.03 -7.78
C TRP A 117 14.82 -6.81 -7.00
N THR A 118 15.15 -8.07 -6.75
CA THR A 118 14.50 -8.93 -5.75
C THR A 118 15.62 -9.55 -4.94
N GLN A 119 15.77 -9.20 -3.67
CA GLN A 119 16.94 -9.53 -2.87
C GLN A 119 16.69 -9.39 -1.36
N ASP A 120 17.68 -9.83 -0.57
CA ASP A 120 17.78 -9.48 0.85
C ASP A 120 18.32 -8.05 0.98
N PHE A 121 17.77 -7.28 1.91
CA PHE A 121 18.23 -5.93 2.24
C PHE A 121 17.90 -5.54 3.68
N ALA A 122 18.66 -4.60 4.22
CA ALA A 122 18.37 -3.98 5.51
C ALA A 122 17.57 -2.69 5.29
N ILE A 123 16.44 -2.58 5.95
CA ILE A 123 15.54 -1.42 5.92
C ILE A 123 15.89 -0.48 7.06
N ASP A 124 16.16 0.79 6.78
CA ASP A 124 16.32 1.82 7.78
C ASP A 124 14.95 2.30 8.29
N VAL A 125 14.77 2.30 9.60
CA VAL A 125 13.56 2.80 10.27
C VAL A 125 13.71 4.29 10.53
N VAL A 126 13.00 5.12 9.74
CA VAL A 126 13.15 6.58 9.73
C VAL A 126 12.41 7.25 10.89
N ASP A 127 11.14 6.88 11.12
CA ASP A 127 10.34 7.43 12.22
C ASP A 127 9.95 6.34 13.22
N ARG A 128 10.82 6.12 14.19
CA ARG A 128 10.68 5.06 15.21
C ARG A 128 9.54 5.25 16.20
N GLN A 129 8.85 6.38 16.17
CA GLN A 129 7.70 6.64 17.06
C GLN A 129 6.36 6.31 16.39
N HIS A 130 6.34 6.05 15.08
CA HIS A 130 5.11 5.71 14.38
C HIS A 130 4.68 4.28 14.71
N PRO A 131 3.38 4.02 15.01
CA PRO A 131 2.88 2.70 15.43
C PRO A 131 3.23 1.56 14.47
N ALA A 132 3.29 1.84 13.17
CA ALA A 132 3.65 0.84 12.17
C ALA A 132 5.10 0.32 12.29
N VAL A 133 6.00 1.05 12.97
CA VAL A 133 7.43 0.73 13.00
C VAL A 133 8.04 0.80 14.40
N GLU A 134 7.31 1.21 15.44
CA GLU A 134 7.82 1.36 16.80
C GLU A 134 8.32 0.03 17.42
N HIS A 135 7.86 -1.10 16.91
CA HIS A 135 8.29 -2.44 17.31
C HIS A 135 9.56 -2.92 16.61
N LEU A 136 10.05 -2.19 15.61
CA LEU A 136 11.28 -2.47 14.88
C LEU A 136 12.48 -1.81 15.58
N GLY A 137 13.69 -2.36 15.34
CA GLY A 137 14.94 -1.73 15.74
C GLY A 137 15.27 -0.48 14.90
N GLU A 138 16.57 -0.15 14.82
CA GLU A 138 17.05 0.89 13.89
C GLU A 138 17.03 0.39 12.45
N GLN A 139 17.24 -0.91 12.28
CA GLN A 139 17.19 -1.60 11.00
C GLN A 139 16.33 -2.84 11.10
N TRP A 140 15.77 -3.25 9.95
CA TRP A 140 14.94 -4.44 9.78
C TRP A 140 15.38 -5.20 8.54
N ASP A 141 15.95 -6.42 8.72
CA ASP A 141 16.34 -7.29 7.61
C ASP A 141 15.10 -7.86 6.92
N TRP A 142 15.05 -7.77 5.60
CA TRP A 142 13.91 -8.16 4.80
C TRP A 142 14.31 -8.74 3.45
N HIS A 143 13.47 -9.57 2.87
CA HIS A 143 13.58 -10.10 1.51
C HIS A 143 12.34 -9.74 0.72
N ASP A 144 12.49 -8.94 -0.34
CA ASP A 144 11.36 -8.53 -1.19
C ASP A 144 11.86 -7.98 -2.53
N GLU A 145 10.92 -7.52 -3.35
CA GLU A 145 11.17 -6.65 -4.49
C GLU A 145 11.49 -5.23 -4.00
N VAL A 146 12.56 -4.63 -4.54
CA VAL A 146 12.86 -3.22 -4.27
C VAL A 146 12.13 -2.35 -5.27
N TYR A 147 11.05 -1.74 -4.84
CA TYR A 147 10.24 -0.86 -5.68
C TYR A 147 10.90 0.50 -5.90
N LEU A 148 10.84 0.96 -7.14
CA LEU A 148 11.09 2.34 -7.54
C LEU A 148 9.77 3.08 -7.58
N PHE A 149 9.80 4.36 -7.19
CA PHE A 149 8.62 5.21 -7.21
C PHE A 149 8.88 6.51 -7.95
N ARG A 150 7.82 7.03 -8.57
CA ARG A 150 7.73 8.39 -9.08
C ARG A 150 6.60 9.14 -8.39
N GLU A 151 6.66 10.46 -8.45
CA GLU A 151 5.58 11.34 -7.95
C GLU A 151 5.29 11.14 -6.44
N LEU A 152 6.33 10.82 -5.63
CA LEU A 152 6.15 10.77 -4.18
C LEU A 152 5.67 12.15 -3.71
N ARG A 153 4.53 12.17 -3.01
CA ARG A 153 3.97 13.42 -2.47
C ARG A 153 4.95 14.09 -1.51
N PRO A 154 5.11 15.44 -1.60
CA PRO A 154 6.04 16.15 -0.72
C PRO A 154 5.68 16.09 0.77
N ASP A 155 4.40 15.86 1.09
CA ASP A 155 3.88 15.72 2.44
C ASP A 155 3.82 14.25 2.92
N ALA A 156 4.27 13.30 2.10
CA ALA A 156 4.40 11.91 2.52
C ALA A 156 5.50 11.78 3.59
N LYS A 157 5.11 11.30 4.77
CA LYS A 157 6.03 11.02 5.87
C LYS A 157 6.59 9.63 5.71
N VAL A 158 7.83 9.52 5.25
CA VAL A 158 8.53 8.23 5.07
C VAL A 158 8.82 7.60 6.41
N LEU A 159 8.48 6.33 6.57
CA LEU A 159 8.66 5.52 7.78
C LEU A 159 9.77 4.50 7.63
N LEU A 160 9.89 3.91 6.46
CA LEU A 160 10.88 2.89 6.09
C LEU A 160 11.57 3.30 4.80
N ARG A 161 12.88 3.09 4.74
CA ARG A 161 13.71 3.43 3.58
C ARG A 161 14.82 2.40 3.39
N LEU A 162 15.24 2.20 2.15
CA LEU A 162 16.47 1.49 1.80
C LEU A 162 17.58 2.50 1.50
N SER A 163 18.81 2.19 1.89
CA SER A 163 20.00 2.96 1.51
C SER A 163 20.42 2.64 0.08
N ASP A 164 20.94 3.63 -0.66
CA ASP A 164 21.30 3.52 -2.07
C ASP A 164 22.42 2.51 -2.34
N ASP A 165 23.30 2.29 -1.35
CA ASP A 165 24.45 1.37 -1.43
C ASP A 165 24.07 -0.11 -1.35
N GLN A 166 22.82 -0.43 -1.08
CA GLN A 166 22.31 -1.80 -0.99
C GLN A 166 21.83 -2.38 -2.33
N VAL A 167 21.84 -1.59 -3.41
CA VAL A 167 21.36 -2.01 -4.73
C VAL A 167 22.47 -1.88 -5.78
N ASP A 168 22.52 -2.84 -6.71
CA ASP A 168 23.43 -2.78 -7.85
C ASP A 168 22.80 -1.95 -8.97
N LEU A 169 23.25 -0.70 -9.12
CA LEU A 169 22.75 0.22 -10.16
C LEU A 169 23.15 -0.19 -11.59
N SER A 170 24.03 -1.18 -11.77
CA SER A 170 24.44 -1.66 -13.09
C SER A 170 23.45 -2.61 -13.76
N VAL A 171 22.46 -3.13 -13.01
CA VAL A 171 21.43 -4.01 -13.58
C VAL A 171 20.50 -3.24 -14.53
N PRO A 172 19.89 -3.91 -15.54
CA PRO A 172 18.92 -3.27 -16.41
C PRO A 172 17.76 -2.64 -15.63
N GLY A 173 17.53 -1.33 -15.84
CA GLY A 173 16.52 -0.56 -15.11
C GLY A 173 16.97 -0.05 -13.74
N GLY A 174 18.19 -0.42 -13.30
CA GLY A 174 18.78 0.07 -12.06
C GLY A 174 19.03 1.58 -12.10
N ARG A 175 18.43 2.32 -11.16
CA ARG A 175 18.60 3.76 -10.98
C ARG A 175 18.20 4.18 -9.58
N VAL A 176 18.68 5.33 -9.13
CA VAL A 176 18.19 5.99 -7.92
C VAL A 176 17.07 6.95 -8.33
N PRO A 177 15.81 6.75 -7.87
CA PRO A 177 14.74 7.70 -8.11
C PRO A 177 14.98 9.04 -7.39
N GLU A 178 14.31 10.11 -7.82
CA GLU A 178 14.38 11.41 -7.17
C GLU A 178 14.02 11.35 -5.67
N CYS A 179 13.06 10.49 -5.30
CA CYS A 179 12.65 10.27 -3.91
C CYS A 179 13.56 9.29 -3.13
N GLY A 180 14.63 8.75 -3.74
CA GLY A 180 15.39 7.63 -3.20
C GLY A 180 14.56 6.35 -3.19
N PHE A 181 14.77 5.51 -2.16
CA PHE A 181 14.06 4.22 -2.03
C PHE A 181 13.15 4.19 -0.78
N PRO A 182 12.04 4.96 -0.76
CA PRO A 182 11.06 4.84 0.32
C PRO A 182 10.34 3.49 0.19
N LEU A 183 10.15 2.80 1.32
CA LEU A 183 9.49 1.49 1.36
C LEU A 183 8.14 1.51 2.09
N ALA A 184 7.93 2.45 3.00
CA ALA A 184 6.63 2.71 3.61
C ALA A 184 6.52 4.19 4.00
N TRP A 185 5.29 4.71 3.93
CA TRP A 185 4.97 6.08 4.31
C TRP A 185 3.52 6.24 4.75
N CYS A 186 3.24 7.37 5.38
CA CYS A 186 1.88 7.79 5.68
C CYS A 186 1.64 9.22 5.18
N ILE A 187 0.37 9.55 4.97
CA ILE A 187 -0.13 10.86 4.56
C ILE A 187 -1.25 11.25 5.51
N ASP A 188 -1.21 12.49 6.00
CA ASP A 188 -2.33 13.13 6.70
C ASP A 188 -2.51 14.53 6.11
N ASP A 189 -3.49 14.65 5.22
CA ASP A 189 -3.81 15.89 4.50
C ASP A 189 -5.17 16.40 4.97
N GLY A 190 -5.17 17.13 6.09
CA GLY A 190 -6.40 17.69 6.66
C GLY A 190 -7.43 16.62 7.06
N GLY A 191 -6.98 15.46 7.50
CA GLY A 191 -7.80 14.32 7.89
C GLY A 191 -8.00 13.27 6.78
N ALA A 192 -7.63 13.55 5.54
CA ALA A 192 -7.53 12.55 4.48
C ALA A 192 -6.26 11.72 4.71
N ARG A 193 -6.42 10.50 5.26
CA ARG A 193 -5.28 9.67 5.68
C ARG A 193 -5.08 8.46 4.79
N SER A 194 -3.80 8.21 4.50
CA SER A 194 -3.35 6.99 3.82
C SER A 194 -2.08 6.46 4.46
N PHE A 195 -1.98 5.13 4.52
CA PHE A 195 -0.75 4.41 4.86
C PHE A 195 -0.42 3.49 3.69
N TYR A 196 0.85 3.46 3.29
CA TYR A 196 1.32 2.58 2.23
C TYR A 196 2.59 1.85 2.66
N THR A 197 2.70 0.58 2.25
CA THR A 197 3.94 -0.21 2.34
C THR A 197 4.20 -0.94 1.02
N ALA A 198 5.43 -0.87 0.52
CA ALA A 198 5.90 -1.58 -0.67
C ALA A 198 6.14 -3.07 -0.41
N LEU A 199 6.24 -3.47 0.86
CA LEU A 199 6.55 -4.83 1.28
C LEU A 199 5.33 -5.75 1.10
N GLY A 200 5.59 -7.08 0.93
CA GLY A 200 4.52 -8.08 0.95
C GLY A 200 4.35 -8.88 -0.35
N HIS A 201 5.36 -8.89 -1.25
CA HIS A 201 5.33 -9.70 -2.47
C HIS A 201 5.23 -11.19 -2.16
N PHE A 202 6.04 -11.70 -1.23
CA PHE A 202 6.14 -13.12 -0.95
C PHE A 202 5.13 -13.59 0.09
N HIS A 203 4.61 -14.81 -0.07
CA HIS A 203 3.64 -15.40 0.86
C HIS A 203 4.17 -15.47 2.29
N LEU A 204 5.47 -15.70 2.47
CA LEU A 204 6.10 -15.77 3.78
C LEU A 204 5.93 -14.47 4.60
N ALA A 205 5.92 -13.31 3.94
CA ALA A 205 5.67 -12.03 4.61
C ALA A 205 4.38 -12.07 5.44
N TRP A 206 3.32 -12.64 4.88
CA TRP A 206 1.98 -12.71 5.47
C TRP A 206 1.86 -13.71 6.64
N GLU A 207 2.92 -14.47 6.93
CA GLU A 207 3.01 -15.40 8.07
C GLU A 207 3.92 -14.84 9.17
N LEU A 208 4.70 -13.78 8.90
CA LEU A 208 5.67 -13.22 9.83
C LEU A 208 5.01 -12.22 10.80
N PRO A 209 5.06 -12.49 12.13
CA PRO A 209 4.47 -11.58 13.11
C PRO A 209 5.00 -10.15 13.05
N VAL A 210 6.27 -9.96 12.68
CA VAL A 210 6.88 -8.63 12.54
C VAL A 210 6.22 -7.82 11.42
N TYR A 211 5.91 -8.43 10.30
CA TYR A 211 5.22 -7.78 9.18
C TYR A 211 3.74 -7.52 9.50
N LEU A 212 3.06 -8.50 10.12
CA LEU A 212 1.68 -8.32 10.54
C LEU A 212 1.54 -7.18 11.55
N ARG A 213 2.49 -7.02 12.47
CA ARG A 213 2.54 -5.86 13.39
C ARG A 213 2.80 -4.54 12.66
N HIS A 214 3.58 -4.54 11.59
CA HIS A 214 3.76 -3.36 10.74
C HIS A 214 2.43 -2.92 10.11
N LEU A 215 1.66 -3.85 9.55
CA LEU A 215 0.34 -3.58 8.99
C LEU A 215 -0.68 -3.17 10.06
N ASP A 216 -0.68 -3.84 11.21
CA ASP A 216 -1.55 -3.52 12.35
C ASP A 216 -1.31 -2.10 12.85
N GLY A 217 -0.04 -1.74 13.05
CA GLY A 217 0.35 -0.38 13.44
C GLY A 217 -0.05 0.69 12.42
N GLY A 218 0.06 0.37 11.11
CA GLY A 218 -0.43 1.23 10.04
C GLY A 218 -1.95 1.41 10.08
N LEU A 219 -2.69 0.32 10.30
CA LEU A 219 -4.15 0.34 10.47
C LEU A 219 -4.56 1.10 11.74
N ALA A 220 -3.87 0.87 12.86
CA ALA A 220 -4.12 1.58 14.10
C ALA A 220 -3.92 3.09 13.93
N TRP A 221 -2.84 3.51 13.25
CA TRP A 221 -2.61 4.93 12.95
C TRP A 221 -3.73 5.53 12.07
N LEU A 222 -4.17 4.81 11.04
CA LEU A 222 -5.28 5.24 10.20
C LEU A 222 -6.58 5.46 11.00
N LEU A 223 -6.81 4.66 12.04
CA LEU A 223 -8.02 4.69 12.85
C LEU A 223 -7.97 5.69 14.01
N GLN A 224 -6.82 6.31 14.30
CA GLN A 224 -6.73 7.36 15.31
C GLN A 224 -7.67 8.51 14.96
N ASN A 225 -8.36 9.03 15.96
CA ASN A 225 -9.16 10.24 15.81
C ASN A 225 -8.22 11.44 15.52
N ALA A 226 -8.62 12.29 14.58
CA ALA A 226 -7.92 13.53 14.29
C ALA A 226 -8.08 14.53 15.42
#